data_6f147df3e2c5366a9e7611d791f7a4c6
#
_entry.id   6f147df3e2c5366a9e7611d791f7a4c6
#
_cell.length_a   1.000
_cell.length_b   1.000
_cell.length_c   1.000
_cell.angle_alpha   90.00
_cell.angle_beta   90.00
_cell.angle_gamma   90.00
#
_symmetry.space_group_name_H-M   'P 1'
#
loop_
_entity.id
_entity.type
_entity.pdbx_description
1 polymer ?
#
loop_
_entity_poly.entity_id
_entity_poly.type
_entity_poly.pdbx_seq_one_letter_code
_entity_poly.pdbx_strand_id
1 'polypeptide(L)' 'GIIMETFTKNTTIGELLSVYPECAPILMEIGMHCLGCPSAQMETLGEAAMVHGIDADLLVEKINAARAAK' A
#
# COMPACT_ATOMS: atom_id res chain seq x y z
N GLY A 1 1.85 23.86 -10.03
CA GLY A 1 2.46 22.62 -10.09
C GLY A 1 1.55 21.50 -9.68
N ILE A 2 1.72 20.46 -10.37
CA ILE A 2 0.98 19.27 -10.06
C ILE A 2 1.64 18.57 -8.92
N ILE A 3 0.86 18.37 -7.90
CA ILE A 3 1.37 17.64 -6.77
C ILE A 3 1.08 16.19 -7.01
N MET A 4 2.13 15.41 -7.10
CA MET A 4 1.96 13.99 -7.17
C MET A 4 1.63 13.51 -5.79
N GLU A 5 0.46 12.91 -5.69
CA GLU A 5 0.08 12.32 -4.43
C GLU A 5 0.97 11.13 -4.17
N THR A 6 1.60 11.14 -3.03
CA THR A 6 2.38 10.00 -2.60
C THR A 6 1.64 9.33 -1.47
N PHE A 7 1.83 8.03 -1.37
CA PHE A 7 1.22 7.28 -0.29
C PHE A 7 2.07 7.41 0.96
N THR A 8 1.43 7.25 2.09
CA THR A 8 2.11 7.32 3.38
C THR A 8 1.71 6.12 4.21
N LYS A 9 2.30 6.02 5.39
CA LYS A 9 1.95 4.95 6.31
C LYS A 9 0.49 5.04 6.76
N ASN A 10 -0.11 6.20 6.63
CA ASN A 10 -1.50 6.40 7.04
C ASN A 10 -2.49 6.15 5.92
N THR A 11 -2.01 5.88 4.71
CA THR A 11 -2.88 5.55 3.59
C THR A 11 -3.49 4.17 3.84
N THR A 12 -4.80 4.06 3.70
CA THR A 12 -5.45 2.76 3.86
C THR A 12 -5.27 1.93 2.61
N ILE A 13 -5.38 0.63 2.78
CA ILE A 13 -5.29 -0.30 1.66
C ILE A 13 -6.39 0.01 0.64
N GLY A 14 -7.58 0.31 1.11
CA GLY A 14 -8.69 0.64 0.23
C GLY A 14 -8.40 1.87 -0.62
N GLU A 15 -7.86 2.91 0.01
CA GLU A 15 -7.49 4.11 -0.72
C GLU A 15 -6.41 3.82 -1.75
N LEU A 16 -5.42 3.04 -1.34
CA LEU A 16 -4.32 2.69 -2.22
C LEU A 16 -4.81 1.94 -3.45
N LEU A 17 -5.64 0.94 -3.25
CA LEU A 17 -6.16 0.14 -4.36
C LEU A 17 -7.11 0.94 -5.25
N SER A 18 -7.78 1.93 -4.68
CA SER A 18 -8.66 2.78 -5.44
C SER A 18 -7.89 3.68 -6.41
N VAL A 19 -6.75 4.18 -5.94
CA VAL A 19 -5.92 5.10 -6.73
C VAL A 19 -4.93 4.34 -7.60
N TYR A 20 -4.38 3.26 -7.08
CA TYR A 20 -3.31 2.53 -7.75
C TYR A 20 -3.56 1.03 -7.62
N PRO A 21 -4.53 0.49 -8.38
CA PRO A 21 -4.86 -0.94 -8.26
C PRO A 21 -3.72 -1.86 -8.69
N GLU A 22 -2.78 -1.38 -9.48
CA GLU A 22 -1.67 -2.20 -9.94
C GLU A 22 -0.69 -2.55 -8.82
N CYS A 23 -0.86 -1.96 -7.64
CA CYS A 23 0.01 -2.31 -6.52
C CYS A 23 -0.40 -3.63 -5.86
N ALA A 24 -1.51 -4.22 -6.26
CA ALA A 24 -1.95 -5.47 -5.64
C ALA A 24 -0.86 -6.54 -5.60
N PRO A 25 -0.11 -6.78 -6.69
CA PRO A 25 0.97 -7.78 -6.62
C PRO A 25 2.02 -7.44 -5.56
N ILE A 26 2.30 -6.15 -5.36
CA ILE A 26 3.27 -5.75 -4.34
C ILE A 26 2.77 -6.13 -2.95
N LEU A 27 1.49 -5.87 -2.70
CA LEU A 27 0.90 -6.22 -1.42
C LEU A 27 0.86 -7.74 -1.22
N MET A 28 0.63 -8.47 -2.29
CA MET A 28 0.59 -9.93 -2.20
C MET A 28 1.96 -10.50 -1.90
N GLU A 29 3.02 -9.84 -2.36
CA GLU A 29 4.38 -10.30 -2.08
C GLU A 29 4.69 -10.29 -0.59
N ILE A 30 4.09 -9.37 0.15
CA ILE A 30 4.35 -9.29 1.58
C ILE A 30 3.41 -10.15 2.40
N GLY A 31 2.57 -10.94 1.72
CA GLY A 31 1.73 -11.90 2.40
C GLY A 31 0.28 -11.50 2.57
N MET A 32 -0.14 -10.41 1.97
CA MET A 32 -1.54 -9.98 2.06
C MET A 32 -2.37 -10.71 1.01
N HIS A 33 -3.20 -11.62 1.46
CA HIS A 33 -3.98 -12.45 0.54
C HIS A 33 -5.42 -12.01 0.39
N CYS A 34 -5.94 -11.20 1.31
CA CYS A 34 -7.34 -10.83 1.32
C CYS A 34 -7.53 -9.36 1.02
N LEU A 35 -7.04 -8.92 -0.13
CA LEU A 35 -7.09 -7.51 -0.48
C LEU A 35 -8.52 -7.01 -0.70
N GLY A 36 -9.44 -7.91 -1.01
CA GLY A 36 -10.82 -7.54 -1.22
C GLY A 36 -11.67 -7.50 0.04
N CYS A 37 -11.13 -7.91 1.17
CA CYS A 37 -11.88 -7.90 2.42
C CYS A 37 -12.04 -6.48 2.94
N PRO A 38 -13.26 -6.08 3.38
CA PRO A 38 -13.44 -4.74 3.93
C PRO A 38 -12.51 -4.44 5.09
N SER A 39 -12.27 -5.42 5.97
CA SER A 39 -11.40 -5.18 7.11
C SER A 39 -9.95 -4.95 6.67
N ALA A 40 -9.51 -5.68 5.65
CA ALA A 40 -8.16 -5.48 5.13
C ALA A 40 -8.03 -4.10 4.49
N GLN A 41 -9.07 -3.66 3.81
CA GLN A 41 -9.03 -2.37 3.14
C GLN A 41 -9.04 -1.20 4.11
N MET A 42 -9.51 -1.42 5.32
CA MET A 42 -9.51 -0.38 6.34
C MET A 42 -8.18 -0.23 7.05
N GLU A 43 -7.29 -1.19 6.92
CA GLU A 43 -5.97 -1.10 7.50
C GLU A 43 -5.12 -0.09 6.75
N THR A 44 -4.26 0.61 7.50
CA THR A 44 -3.28 1.48 6.86
C THR A 44 -2.07 0.67 6.45
N LEU A 45 -1.26 1.27 5.57
CA LEU A 45 -0.04 0.61 5.14
C LEU A 45 0.89 0.34 6.32
N GLY A 46 0.93 1.26 7.28
CA GLY A 46 1.73 1.06 8.47
C GLY A 46 1.27 -0.11 9.30
N GLU A 47 -0.05 -0.23 9.46
CA GLU A 47 -0.62 -1.35 10.22
C GLU A 47 -0.37 -2.67 9.52
N ALA A 48 -0.54 -2.68 8.21
CA ALA A 48 -0.30 -3.90 7.44
C ALA A 48 1.15 -4.34 7.54
N ALA A 49 2.05 -3.39 7.44
CA ALA A 49 3.48 -3.70 7.55
C ALA A 49 3.82 -4.28 8.91
N MET A 50 3.23 -3.71 9.96
CA MET A 50 3.47 -4.19 11.31
C MET A 50 2.98 -5.62 11.48
N VAL A 51 1.80 -5.91 10.96
CA VAL A 51 1.23 -7.25 11.08
C VAL A 51 2.09 -8.28 10.36
N HIS A 52 2.65 -7.89 9.23
CA HIS A 52 3.45 -8.81 8.42
C HIS A 52 4.94 -8.76 8.75
N GLY A 53 5.32 -7.99 9.75
CA GLY A 53 6.70 -7.96 10.23
C GLY A 53 7.68 -7.28 9.28
N ILE A 54 7.20 -6.34 8.49
CA ILE A 54 8.05 -5.62 7.54
C ILE A 54 8.12 -4.15 7.92
N ASP A 55 9.12 -3.46 7.36
CA ASP A 55 9.30 -2.04 7.61
C ASP A 55 8.26 -1.24 6.83
N ALA A 56 7.46 -0.47 7.55
CA ALA A 56 6.41 0.33 6.93
C ALA A 56 6.98 1.36 5.96
N ASP A 57 8.11 1.97 6.32
CA ASP A 57 8.73 2.96 5.45
C ASP A 57 9.20 2.33 4.15
N LEU A 58 9.77 1.14 4.22
CA LEU A 58 10.20 0.44 3.02
C LEU A 58 9.03 0.06 2.15
N LEU A 59 7.94 -0.38 2.74
CA LEU A 59 6.75 -0.74 1.98
C LEU A 59 6.21 0.47 1.25
N VAL A 60 6.07 1.58 1.94
CA VAL A 60 5.56 2.82 1.35
C VAL A 60 6.48 3.29 0.23
N GLU A 61 7.78 3.25 0.47
CA GLU A 61 8.76 3.67 -0.52
C GLU A 61 8.67 2.78 -1.77
N LYS A 62 8.52 1.48 -1.57
CA LYS A 62 8.42 0.56 -2.69
C LYS A 62 7.19 0.86 -3.54
N ILE A 63 6.07 1.13 -2.90
CA ILE A 63 4.83 1.42 -3.61
C ILE A 63 4.95 2.73 -4.37
N ASN A 64 5.49 3.77 -3.74
CA ASN A 64 5.64 5.06 -4.38
C ASN A 64 6.63 4.98 -5.56
N ALA A 65 7.69 4.21 -5.39
CA ALA A 65 8.67 4.04 -6.46
C ALA A 65 8.07 3.30 -7.64
N ALA A 66 7.27 2.28 -7.38
CA ALA A 66 6.62 1.53 -8.45
C ALA A 66 5.65 2.41 -9.22
N ARG A 67 4.92 3.26 -8.51
CA ARG A 67 3.98 4.17 -9.15
C ARG A 67 4.71 5.20 -10.00
N ALA A 68 5.80 5.72 -9.48
CA ALA A 68 6.57 6.74 -10.20
C ALA A 68 7.25 6.17 -11.44
N ALA A 69 7.51 4.87 -11.45
CA ALA A 69 8.19 4.24 -12.57
C ALA A 69 7.28 4.06 -13.78
N LYS A 70 6.00 4.27 -13.63
CA LYS A 70 5.07 4.16 -14.76
C LYS A 70 5.05 5.45 -15.62
#